data_76fea80bc530a2d5b8fb0648283da9f6
#
_entry.id   76fea80bc530a2d5b8fb0648283da9f6
#
_cell.length_a   1.000
_cell.length_b   1.000
_cell.length_c   1.000
_cell.angle_alpha   90.00
_cell.angle_beta   90.00
_cell.angle_gamma   90.00
#
_symmetry.space_group_name_H-M   'P 1'
#
loop_
_entity.id
_entity.type
_entity.pdbx_description
1 polymer ?
#
loop_
_entity_poly.entity_id
_entity_poly.type
_entity_poly.pdbx_seq_one_letter_code
_entity_poly.pdbx_strand_id
1 'polypeptide(L)'
;MYNEDQVREATLDYFDGDELATNVFMTKYCLRDNKGNYVEKTPDDMHRRIASEFARMEDKFGENSLTESEIYSYLKNFKYIVPQGSPMMGIGNNYVNVSLSNCVVVENPQDSISSIMDAGKDIANLFKRRCGVGLDISDLRPEGAPVNNSARTTTGAWSFADFYSYVCRMIGQNGRRGALM
;
A
#
# COMPACT_ATOMS: atom_id res chain seq x y z
N MET A 1 -20.42 -10.39 -9.51
CA MET A 1 -20.17 -8.94 -9.67
C MET A 1 -21.36 -8.19 -9.14
N TYR A 2 -21.15 -7.10 -8.43
CA TYR A 2 -22.19 -6.35 -7.75
C TYR A 2 -22.18 -4.90 -8.25
N ASN A 3 -23.34 -4.23 -8.21
CA ASN A 3 -23.41 -2.79 -8.43
C ASN A 3 -23.11 -2.04 -7.12
N GLU A 4 -22.89 -0.74 -7.21
CA GLU A 4 -22.49 0.09 -6.06
C GLU A 4 -23.54 0.11 -4.95
N ASP A 5 -24.82 0.21 -5.30
CA ASP A 5 -25.92 0.25 -4.31
C ASP A 5 -26.01 -1.06 -3.51
N GLN A 6 -25.87 -2.21 -4.18
CA GLN A 6 -25.87 -3.52 -3.52
C GLN A 6 -24.71 -3.68 -2.52
N VAL A 7 -23.51 -3.17 -2.89
CA VAL A 7 -22.35 -3.22 -2.02
C VAL A 7 -22.52 -2.27 -0.86
N ARG A 8 -23.03 -1.05 -1.12
CA ARG A 8 -23.26 -0.06 -0.08
C ARG A 8 -24.26 -0.55 0.97
N GLU A 9 -25.42 -1.03 0.52
CA GLU A 9 -26.46 -1.56 1.42
C GLU A 9 -25.92 -2.69 2.31
N ALA A 10 -25.28 -3.69 1.70
CA ALA A 10 -24.76 -4.84 2.44
C ALA A 10 -23.57 -4.49 3.36
N THR A 11 -22.73 -3.54 2.96
CA THR A 11 -21.61 -3.08 3.80
C THR A 11 -22.10 -2.22 4.95
N LEU A 12 -23.12 -1.40 4.73
CA LEU A 12 -23.75 -0.58 5.76
C LEU A 12 -24.41 -1.45 6.84
N ASP A 13 -25.12 -2.51 6.40
CA ASP A 13 -25.67 -3.52 7.31
C ASP A 13 -24.57 -4.25 8.09
N TYR A 14 -23.47 -4.63 7.43
CA TYR A 14 -22.32 -5.27 8.09
C TYR A 14 -21.69 -4.41 9.19
N PHE A 15 -21.68 -3.10 9.02
CA PHE A 15 -21.14 -2.13 10.00
C PHE A 15 -22.19 -1.49 10.89
N ASP A 16 -23.38 -2.09 11.05
CA ASP A 16 -24.48 -1.61 11.91
C ASP A 16 -24.83 -0.13 11.64
N GLY A 17 -24.79 0.31 10.40
CA GLY A 17 -25.13 1.67 9.98
C GLY A 17 -23.97 2.67 10.01
N ASP A 18 -22.73 2.25 10.23
CA ASP A 18 -21.57 3.15 10.17
C ASP A 18 -21.22 3.54 8.73
N GLU A 19 -21.65 4.73 8.34
CA GLU A 19 -21.43 5.33 7.03
C GLU A 19 -19.93 5.57 6.73
N LEU A 20 -19.13 5.92 7.73
CA LEU A 20 -17.71 6.17 7.55
C LEU A 20 -16.96 4.88 7.26
N ALA A 21 -17.18 3.85 8.06
CA ALA A 21 -16.60 2.52 7.85
C ALA A 21 -17.01 1.94 6.48
N THR A 22 -18.28 2.07 6.12
CA THR A 22 -18.84 1.66 4.82
C THR A 22 -18.10 2.34 3.66
N ASN A 23 -18.02 3.65 3.68
CA ASN A 23 -17.35 4.42 2.62
C ASN A 23 -15.85 4.10 2.51
N VAL A 24 -15.17 3.95 3.65
CA VAL A 24 -13.75 3.59 3.69
C VAL A 24 -13.52 2.19 3.11
N PHE A 25 -14.35 1.19 3.47
CA PHE A 25 -14.24 -0.15 2.91
C PHE A 25 -14.46 -0.12 1.39
N MET A 26 -15.56 0.44 0.93
CA MET A 26 -15.93 0.48 -0.48
C MET A 26 -14.90 1.19 -1.35
N THR A 27 -14.33 2.29 -0.87
CA THR A 27 -13.40 3.11 -1.68
C THR A 27 -11.96 2.63 -1.63
N LYS A 28 -11.55 1.93 -0.56
CA LYS A 28 -10.13 1.63 -0.33
C LYS A 28 -9.78 0.15 -0.33
N TYR A 29 -10.70 -0.73 0.06
CA TYR A 29 -10.37 -2.13 0.36
C TYR A 29 -11.19 -3.16 -0.42
N CYS A 30 -12.44 -2.84 -0.74
CA CYS A 30 -13.32 -3.73 -1.50
C CYS A 30 -12.70 -4.08 -2.86
N LEU A 31 -12.61 -5.36 -3.16
CA LEU A 31 -12.00 -5.85 -4.39
C LEU A 31 -12.83 -5.44 -5.61
N ARG A 32 -12.15 -4.88 -6.61
CA ARG A 32 -12.72 -4.55 -7.91
C ARG A 32 -11.93 -5.21 -9.03
N ASP A 33 -12.62 -5.52 -10.11
CA ASP A 33 -11.98 -6.00 -11.34
C ASP A 33 -11.29 -4.86 -12.11
N ASN A 34 -10.65 -5.20 -13.24
CA ASN A 34 -9.96 -4.24 -14.10
C ASN A 34 -10.89 -3.21 -14.79
N LYS A 35 -12.22 -3.43 -14.72
CA LYS A 35 -13.23 -2.52 -15.25
C LYS A 35 -13.86 -1.65 -14.16
N GLY A 36 -13.45 -1.85 -12.90
CA GLY A 36 -13.96 -1.13 -11.74
C GLY A 36 -15.22 -1.73 -11.11
N ASN A 37 -15.71 -2.88 -11.57
CA ASN A 37 -16.87 -3.55 -10.99
C ASN A 37 -16.51 -4.18 -9.65
N TYR A 38 -17.42 -4.15 -8.69
CA TYR A 38 -17.22 -4.78 -7.40
C TYR A 38 -17.29 -6.32 -7.52
N VAL A 39 -16.26 -6.98 -7.00
CA VAL A 39 -16.13 -8.44 -6.91
C VAL A 39 -16.54 -8.93 -5.52
N GLU A 40 -16.27 -8.14 -4.50
CA GLU A 40 -16.69 -8.34 -3.12
C GLU A 40 -17.88 -7.46 -2.78
N LYS A 41 -18.69 -7.90 -1.81
CA LYS A 41 -19.88 -7.20 -1.37
C LYS A 41 -19.74 -6.65 0.05
N THR A 42 -18.98 -7.34 0.91
CA THR A 42 -18.81 -6.99 2.32
C THR A 42 -17.39 -7.26 2.80
N PRO A 43 -16.98 -6.75 3.97
CA PRO A 43 -15.74 -7.16 4.62
C PRO A 43 -15.63 -8.66 4.88
N ASP A 44 -16.73 -9.38 4.99
CA ASP A 44 -16.72 -10.84 5.14
C ASP A 44 -16.15 -11.53 3.91
N ASP A 45 -16.51 -11.08 2.71
CA ASP A 45 -15.96 -11.59 1.44
C ASP A 45 -14.44 -11.35 1.39
N MET A 46 -13.99 -10.17 1.80
CA MET A 46 -12.55 -9.86 1.93
C MET A 46 -11.85 -10.81 2.90
N HIS A 47 -12.44 -11.08 4.06
CA HIS A 47 -11.85 -12.01 5.03
C HIS A 47 -11.76 -13.43 4.46
N ARG A 48 -12.76 -13.88 3.72
CA ARG A 48 -12.73 -15.20 3.04
C ARG A 48 -11.65 -15.26 1.97
N ARG A 49 -11.53 -14.23 1.13
CA ARG A 49 -10.45 -14.15 0.14
C ARG A 49 -9.08 -14.25 0.78
N ILE A 50 -8.85 -13.49 1.84
CA ILE A 50 -7.58 -13.52 2.58
C ILE A 50 -7.33 -14.90 3.18
N ALA A 51 -8.34 -15.49 3.83
CA ALA A 51 -8.22 -16.82 4.43
C ALA A 51 -7.93 -17.90 3.39
N SER A 52 -8.61 -17.87 2.25
CA SER A 52 -8.39 -18.82 1.16
C SER A 52 -6.97 -18.73 0.58
N GLU A 53 -6.45 -17.51 0.40
CA GLU A 53 -5.08 -17.34 -0.11
C GLU A 53 -4.02 -17.78 0.91
N PHE A 54 -4.24 -17.54 2.20
CA PHE A 54 -3.35 -18.06 3.23
C PHE A 54 -3.40 -19.58 3.31
N ALA A 55 -4.58 -20.21 3.28
CA ALA A 55 -4.70 -21.67 3.27
C ALA A 55 -3.98 -22.27 2.06
N ARG A 56 -4.13 -21.67 0.87
CA ARG A 56 -3.39 -22.08 -0.33
C ARG A 56 -1.87 -22.01 -0.15
N MET A 57 -1.38 -21.06 0.64
CA MET A 57 0.05 -20.96 0.94
C MET A 57 0.46 -21.97 2.02
N GLU A 58 -0.36 -22.15 3.06
CA GLU A 58 -0.15 -23.12 4.15
C GLU A 58 0.01 -24.54 3.60
N ASP A 59 -0.79 -24.95 2.62
CA ASP A 59 -0.71 -26.27 1.97
C ASP A 59 0.69 -26.63 1.44
N LYS A 60 1.58 -25.65 1.28
CA LYS A 60 2.96 -25.86 0.85
C LYS A 60 3.92 -26.25 2.00
N PHE A 61 3.49 -26.09 3.25
CA PHE A 61 4.35 -26.25 4.42
C PHE A 61 4.12 -27.54 5.20
N GLY A 62 3.14 -28.37 4.81
CA GLY A 62 3.00 -29.74 5.29
C GLY A 62 1.83 -30.01 6.24
N GLU A 63 1.92 -31.11 7.02
CA GLU A 63 0.77 -31.77 7.69
C GLU A 63 0.10 -30.98 8.83
N ASN A 64 0.68 -29.89 9.32
CA ASN A 64 0.12 -29.06 10.39
C ASN A 64 -0.35 -27.70 9.91
N SER A 65 -0.71 -27.60 8.65
CA SER A 65 -1.17 -26.36 8.03
C SER A 65 -2.51 -25.91 8.60
N LEU A 66 -2.67 -24.61 8.78
CA LEU A 66 -3.95 -24.00 9.14
C LEU A 66 -4.95 -24.13 7.99
N THR A 67 -6.16 -24.54 8.30
CA THR A 67 -7.25 -24.60 7.33
C THR A 67 -7.83 -23.22 7.03
N GLU A 68 -8.46 -23.05 5.88
CA GLU A 68 -9.17 -21.82 5.51
C GLU A 68 -10.19 -21.41 6.59
N SER A 69 -10.91 -22.37 7.17
CA SER A 69 -11.91 -22.11 8.22
C SER A 69 -11.29 -21.57 9.51
N GLU A 70 -10.13 -22.08 9.90
CA GLU A 70 -9.40 -21.60 11.08
C GLU A 70 -8.89 -20.18 10.85
N ILE A 71 -8.22 -19.95 9.71
CA ILE A 71 -7.71 -18.60 9.35
C ILE A 71 -8.85 -17.58 9.26
N TYR A 72 -9.97 -17.95 8.60
CA TYR A 72 -11.15 -17.12 8.55
C TYR A 72 -11.72 -16.80 9.94
N SER A 73 -11.72 -17.77 10.86
CA SER A 73 -12.21 -17.55 12.23
C SER A 73 -11.43 -16.46 12.98
N TYR A 74 -10.14 -16.30 12.69
CA TYR A 74 -9.30 -15.23 13.25
C TYR A 74 -9.58 -13.85 12.64
N LEU A 75 -9.92 -13.81 11.35
CA LEU A 75 -10.18 -12.58 10.62
C LEU A 75 -11.61 -12.06 10.79
N LYS A 76 -12.58 -12.98 10.92
CA LYS A 76 -14.01 -12.68 10.94
C LYS A 76 -14.34 -11.55 11.91
N ASN A 77 -15.10 -10.56 11.43
CA ASN A 77 -15.53 -9.39 12.18
C ASN A 77 -14.36 -8.58 12.78
N PHE A 78 -13.14 -8.69 12.18
CA PHE A 78 -11.92 -8.05 12.70
C PHE A 78 -11.61 -8.40 14.17
N LYS A 79 -11.98 -9.63 14.60
CA LYS A 79 -12.02 -9.97 16.02
C LYS A 79 -10.65 -10.20 16.65
N TYR A 80 -9.78 -10.96 15.98
CA TYR A 80 -8.46 -11.30 16.49
C TYR A 80 -7.34 -10.74 15.63
N ILE A 81 -7.52 -10.74 14.31
CA ILE A 81 -6.56 -10.23 13.35
C ILE A 81 -7.23 -9.12 12.53
N VAL A 82 -6.65 -7.93 12.60
CA VAL A 82 -6.99 -6.79 11.75
C VAL A 82 -5.84 -6.55 10.79
N PRO A 83 -5.92 -6.99 9.53
CA PRO A 83 -4.85 -6.76 8.57
C PRO A 83 -4.65 -5.26 8.30
N GLN A 84 -3.44 -4.88 7.95
CA GLN A 84 -3.19 -3.53 7.45
C GLN A 84 -3.78 -3.33 6.04
N GLY A 85 -3.89 -2.08 5.60
CA GLY A 85 -4.59 -1.74 4.36
C GLY A 85 -4.03 -2.36 3.09
N SER A 86 -2.70 -2.58 3.00
CA SER A 86 -2.10 -3.23 1.83
C SER A 86 -2.40 -4.74 1.80
N PRO A 87 -2.27 -5.50 2.90
CA PRO A 87 -2.78 -6.86 2.99
C PRO A 87 -4.28 -6.99 2.68
N MET A 88 -5.13 -6.12 3.25
CA MET A 88 -6.58 -6.15 2.98
C MET A 88 -6.89 -6.05 1.49
N MET A 89 -6.18 -5.17 0.77
CA MET A 89 -6.41 -4.98 -0.66
C MET A 89 -5.66 -6.01 -1.52
N GLY A 90 -4.47 -6.45 -1.10
CA GLY A 90 -3.53 -7.15 -1.96
C GLY A 90 -3.56 -8.67 -1.88
N ILE A 91 -3.83 -9.26 -0.70
CA ILE A 91 -3.81 -10.70 -0.55
C ILE A 91 -4.97 -11.32 -1.35
N GLY A 92 -4.64 -12.27 -2.23
CA GLY A 92 -5.60 -12.92 -3.12
C GLY A 92 -6.18 -12.01 -4.23
N ASN A 93 -5.62 -10.83 -4.44
CA ASN A 93 -6.03 -9.93 -5.52
C ASN A 93 -5.30 -10.28 -6.82
N ASN A 94 -6.04 -10.74 -7.82
CA ASN A 94 -5.51 -11.11 -9.14
C ASN A 94 -5.68 -10.02 -10.21
N TYR A 95 -6.22 -8.86 -9.86
CA TYR A 95 -6.52 -7.79 -10.83
C TYR A 95 -5.44 -6.71 -10.86
N VAL A 96 -4.80 -6.41 -9.72
CA VAL A 96 -3.78 -5.37 -9.62
C VAL A 96 -2.58 -5.82 -8.80
N ASN A 97 -1.39 -5.35 -9.20
CA ASN A 97 -0.17 -5.57 -8.44
C ASN A 97 -0.02 -4.49 -7.36
N VAL A 98 -0.13 -4.90 -6.11
CA VAL A 98 0.08 -4.02 -4.94
C VAL A 98 1.14 -4.60 -4.02
N SER A 99 1.78 -3.75 -3.23
CA SER A 99 2.64 -4.18 -2.13
C SER A 99 1.79 -4.80 -1.03
N LEU A 100 2.30 -5.86 -0.40
CA LEU A 100 1.72 -6.42 0.82
C LEU A 100 2.25 -5.73 2.09
N SER A 101 3.27 -4.87 1.95
CA SER A 101 3.73 -3.97 3.02
C SER A 101 3.14 -2.59 2.84
N ASN A 102 2.66 -1.97 3.93
CA ASN A 102 2.15 -0.60 3.87
C ASN A 102 3.28 0.43 3.74
N CYS A 103 4.41 0.19 4.40
CA CYS A 103 5.56 1.08 4.41
C CYS A 103 6.86 0.26 4.32
N VAL A 104 7.83 0.80 3.61
CA VAL A 104 9.17 0.22 3.41
C VAL A 104 10.20 1.32 3.60
N VAL A 105 11.31 1.01 4.24
CA VAL A 105 12.50 1.87 4.24
C VAL A 105 13.37 1.46 3.06
N VAL A 106 13.72 2.43 2.23
CA VAL A 106 14.64 2.22 1.08
C VAL A 106 16.07 2.55 1.48
N GLU A 107 17.02 2.13 0.63
CA GLU A 107 18.42 2.48 0.81
C GLU A 107 18.60 4.00 0.77
N ASN A 108 19.43 4.51 1.69
CA ASN A 108 19.71 5.94 1.79
C ASN A 108 20.53 6.42 0.58
N PRO A 109 20.17 7.56 -0.03
CA PRO A 109 20.93 8.09 -1.14
C PRO A 109 22.32 8.51 -0.68
N GLN A 110 23.35 8.08 -1.40
CA GLN A 110 24.68 8.62 -1.27
C GLN A 110 24.72 10.06 -1.83
N ASP A 111 25.70 10.85 -1.40
CA ASP A 111 25.87 12.26 -1.80
C ASP A 111 26.34 12.40 -3.26
N SER A 112 25.54 11.88 -4.17
CA SER A 112 25.74 11.96 -5.63
C SER A 112 24.40 12.05 -6.36
N ILE A 113 24.38 12.77 -7.47
CA ILE A 113 23.15 12.92 -8.29
C ILE A 113 22.61 11.57 -8.74
N SER A 114 23.47 10.63 -9.14
CA SER A 114 23.03 9.30 -9.57
C SER A 114 22.26 8.59 -8.45
N SER A 115 22.85 8.49 -7.26
CA SER A 115 22.22 7.82 -6.12
C SER A 115 20.92 8.51 -5.68
N ILE A 116 20.89 9.84 -5.69
CA ILE A 116 19.68 10.63 -5.38
C ILE A 116 18.55 10.32 -6.38
N MET A 117 18.86 10.23 -7.67
CA MET A 117 17.86 9.92 -8.71
C MET A 117 17.43 8.44 -8.65
N ASP A 118 18.33 7.53 -8.34
CA ASP A 118 17.99 6.10 -8.15
C ASP A 118 17.04 5.92 -6.96
N ALA A 119 17.28 6.58 -5.84
CA ALA A 119 16.34 6.59 -4.71
C ALA A 119 14.96 7.14 -5.14
N GLY A 120 14.90 8.21 -5.93
CA GLY A 120 13.65 8.74 -6.50
C GLY A 120 12.91 7.74 -7.38
N LYS A 121 13.63 6.97 -8.19
CA LYS A 121 13.08 5.87 -9.00
C LYS A 121 12.48 4.77 -8.13
N ASP A 122 13.15 4.38 -7.06
CA ASP A 122 12.68 3.34 -6.15
C ASP A 122 11.45 3.79 -5.37
N ILE A 123 11.43 5.03 -4.90
CA ILE A 123 10.26 5.68 -4.30
C ILE A 123 9.07 5.61 -5.27
N ALA A 124 9.23 6.00 -6.54
CA ALA A 124 8.17 5.96 -7.54
C ALA A 124 7.65 4.53 -7.78
N ASN A 125 8.56 3.54 -7.83
CA ASN A 125 8.22 2.13 -8.01
C ASN A 125 7.43 1.55 -6.82
N LEU A 126 7.69 2.01 -5.60
CA LEU A 126 6.96 1.61 -4.41
C LEU A 126 5.60 2.31 -4.33
N PHE A 127 5.55 3.61 -4.61
CA PHE A 127 4.30 4.38 -4.59
C PHE A 127 3.27 3.84 -5.57
N LYS A 128 3.64 3.50 -6.80
CA LYS A 128 2.69 2.92 -7.77
C LYS A 128 2.07 1.60 -7.29
N ARG A 129 2.67 0.93 -6.29
CA ARG A 129 2.18 -0.30 -5.64
C ARG A 129 1.49 -0.05 -4.31
N ARG A 130 1.15 1.20 -3.98
CA ARG A 130 0.49 1.60 -2.72
C ARG A 130 1.37 1.39 -1.48
N CYS A 131 2.67 1.45 -1.60
CA CYS A 131 3.60 1.38 -0.48
C CYS A 131 4.04 2.79 -0.07
N GLY A 132 3.99 3.13 1.20
CA GLY A 132 4.65 4.31 1.75
C GLY A 132 6.15 4.07 1.86
N VAL A 133 6.95 5.13 1.84
CA VAL A 133 8.41 5.04 1.81
C VAL A 133 9.01 5.92 2.89
N GLY A 134 9.98 5.35 3.63
CA GLY A 134 10.91 6.07 4.48
C GLY A 134 12.32 6.04 3.87
N LEU A 135 13.04 7.14 3.98
CA LEU A 135 14.45 7.21 3.65
C LEU A 135 15.15 8.24 4.56
N ASP A 136 16.42 8.04 4.79
CA ASP A 136 17.28 8.99 5.47
C ASP A 136 18.14 9.77 4.45
N ILE A 137 18.15 11.08 4.58
CA ILE A 137 18.92 11.99 3.71
C ILE A 137 20.06 12.71 4.47
N SER A 138 20.42 12.23 5.65
CA SER A 138 21.41 12.87 6.52
C SER A 138 22.83 12.89 5.91
N ASP A 139 23.12 11.97 5.00
CA ASP A 139 24.41 11.89 4.31
C ASP A 139 24.57 12.93 3.18
N LEU A 140 23.49 13.61 2.79
CA LEU A 140 23.54 14.64 1.76
C LEU A 140 24.15 15.92 2.33
N ARG A 141 25.11 16.51 1.60
CA ARG A 141 25.77 17.75 2.01
C ARG A 141 24.80 18.93 2.12
N PRO A 142 25.09 19.89 3.02
CA PRO A 142 24.25 21.06 3.24
C PRO A 142 24.30 22.05 2.05
N GLU A 143 23.32 22.94 1.97
CA GLU A 143 23.28 24.04 1.01
C GLU A 143 24.57 24.87 1.05
N GLY A 144 25.06 25.28 -0.11
CA GLY A 144 26.28 26.07 -0.28
C GLY A 144 27.57 25.24 -0.21
N ALA A 145 27.51 23.94 0.12
CA ALA A 145 28.71 23.11 0.11
C ALA A 145 29.31 22.99 -1.32
N PRO A 146 30.64 22.94 -1.46
CA PRO A 146 31.30 22.91 -2.75
C PRO A 146 31.00 21.61 -3.51
N VAL A 147 30.82 21.72 -4.82
CA VAL A 147 30.66 20.58 -5.77
C VAL A 147 31.62 20.76 -6.95
N ASN A 148 32.07 19.64 -7.49
CA ASN A 148 33.01 19.63 -8.61
C ASN A 148 32.26 19.58 -9.97
N ASN A 149 31.35 20.55 -10.17
CA ASN A 149 30.66 20.73 -11.44
C ASN A 149 30.44 22.22 -11.74
N SER A 150 29.73 22.56 -12.83
CA SER A 150 29.50 23.93 -13.29
C SER A 150 28.70 24.79 -12.29
N ALA A 151 27.94 24.18 -11.37
CA ALA A 151 27.18 24.91 -10.35
C ALA A 151 28.06 25.42 -9.21
N ARG A 152 29.23 24.81 -8.98
CA ARG A 152 30.21 25.11 -7.94
C ARG A 152 29.74 24.86 -6.51
N THR A 153 28.47 25.05 -6.21
CA THR A 153 27.85 24.79 -4.92
C THR A 153 26.55 24.02 -5.09
N THR A 154 26.17 23.21 -4.08
CA THR A 154 24.89 22.48 -4.06
C THR A 154 23.76 23.32 -3.49
N THR A 155 22.53 23.02 -3.89
CA THR A 155 21.29 23.52 -3.28
C THR A 155 20.94 22.82 -1.97
N GLY A 156 21.69 21.77 -1.60
CA GLY A 156 21.58 21.05 -0.33
C GLY A 156 20.49 19.98 -0.26
N ALA A 157 20.47 19.27 0.86
CA ALA A 157 19.53 18.18 1.12
C ALA A 157 18.04 18.62 1.00
N TRP A 158 17.73 19.86 1.34
CA TRP A 158 16.39 20.44 1.23
C TRP A 158 15.79 20.30 -0.19
N SER A 159 16.54 20.66 -1.22
CA SER A 159 16.07 20.59 -2.61
C SER A 159 15.79 19.15 -3.05
N PHE A 160 16.56 18.21 -2.56
CA PHE A 160 16.33 16.78 -2.85
C PHE A 160 15.15 16.22 -2.06
N ALA A 161 14.91 16.70 -0.83
CA ALA A 161 13.69 16.39 -0.09
C ALA A 161 12.44 16.89 -0.84
N ASP A 162 12.48 18.07 -1.44
CA ASP A 162 11.39 18.61 -2.27
C ASP A 162 11.20 17.79 -3.56
N PHE A 163 12.29 17.35 -4.20
CA PHE A 163 12.23 16.41 -5.33
C PHE A 163 11.50 15.11 -4.94
N TYR A 164 11.86 14.46 -3.84
CA TYR A 164 11.17 13.25 -3.38
C TYR A 164 9.71 13.50 -3.04
N SER A 165 9.40 14.63 -2.42
CA SER A 165 8.03 15.08 -2.16
C SER A 165 7.23 15.28 -3.44
N TYR A 166 7.86 15.80 -4.50
CA TYR A 166 7.24 15.94 -5.82
C TYR A 166 6.96 14.58 -6.45
N VAL A 167 7.91 13.64 -6.40
CA VAL A 167 7.69 12.26 -6.85
C VAL A 167 6.49 11.62 -6.15
N CYS A 168 6.37 11.83 -4.82
CA CYS A 168 5.25 11.34 -4.04
C CYS A 168 3.91 11.90 -4.53
N ARG A 169 3.85 13.18 -4.87
CA ARG A 169 2.62 13.83 -5.38
C ARG A 169 2.28 13.41 -6.81
N MET A 170 3.29 13.16 -7.63
CA MET A 170 3.14 12.81 -9.05
C MET A 170 2.59 11.39 -9.25
N ILE A 171 2.96 10.45 -8.37
CA ILE A 171 2.57 9.05 -8.51
C ILE A 171 1.22 8.80 -7.84
N GLY A 172 0.20 8.51 -8.65
CA GLY A 172 -1.15 8.19 -8.17
C GLY A 172 -1.23 6.86 -7.43
N GLN A 173 -2.02 6.83 -6.34
CA GLN A 173 -2.25 5.64 -5.51
C GLN A 173 -3.75 5.29 -5.36
N ASN A 174 -4.58 5.61 -6.36
CA ASN A 174 -6.01 5.33 -6.36
C ASN A 174 -6.72 5.77 -5.06
N GLY A 175 -6.80 7.09 -4.83
CA GLY A 175 -7.49 7.68 -3.67
C GLY A 175 -6.73 7.62 -2.33
N ARG A 176 -5.54 7.03 -2.30
CA ARG A 176 -4.62 7.08 -1.17
C ARG A 176 -3.52 8.11 -1.44
N ARG A 177 -3.15 8.90 -0.43
CA ARG A 177 -1.97 9.76 -0.52
C ARG A 177 -0.71 8.95 -0.29
N GLY A 178 0.32 9.15 -1.09
CA GLY A 178 1.66 8.66 -0.81
C GLY A 178 2.14 9.21 0.53
N ALA A 179 2.84 8.39 1.30
CA ALA A 179 3.49 8.83 2.52
C ALA A 179 5.00 8.69 2.34
N LEU A 180 5.70 9.81 2.46
CA LEU A 180 7.15 9.90 2.48
C LEU A 180 7.57 10.41 3.87
N MET A 181 8.50 9.72 4.47
CA MET A 181 9.07 10.06 5.78
C MET A 181 10.59 10.02 5.68
#